data_947e575f3c8502d1f3032fa2a73be339
#
_entry.id   947e575f3c8502d1f3032fa2a73be339
#
_cell.length_a   1.000
_cell.length_b   1.000
_cell.length_c   1.000
_cell.angle_alpha   90.00
_cell.angle_beta   90.00
_cell.angle_gamma   90.00
#
_symmetry.space_group_name_H-M   'P 1'
#
loop_
_entity.id
_entity.type
_entity.pdbx_description
1 polymer ?
#
loop_
_entity_poly.entity_id
_entity_poly.type
_entity_poly.pdbx_seq_one_letter_code
_entity_poly.pdbx_strand_id
1 'polypeptide(L)'
;LQTIVSKTLNYESNPYMNENWFQRACLVGDPTTSGISCVISNENINEMLDIAGFEEVNTVYEGSFPSQMTSGISDGVSFFNYRGYYGVSGFGGGDVNNTSNGFMLPVATVITCGTGSYASGESLTEEFIRAGTSSNPKGSVACIGTATLGTHTMFNNIVDMGFYYGALIEDIESAGGALMYGKMMLYKNYPSNPNNWCHIFSAWNNLMGQASLQMGPSYPE
;
A
#
# COMPACT_ATOMS: atom_id res chain seq x y z
N LEU A 1 5.78 -10.40 16.85
CA LEU A 1 6.85 -10.85 15.96
C LEU A 1 6.48 -12.14 15.22
N GLN A 2 6.00 -13.19 15.90
CA GLN A 2 5.62 -14.46 15.26
C GLN A 2 4.64 -14.30 14.12
N THR A 3 3.61 -13.43 14.26
CA THR A 3 2.63 -13.15 13.23
C THR A 3 3.29 -12.57 11.96
N ILE A 4 4.18 -11.59 12.12
CA ILE A 4 4.88 -10.94 11.00
C ILE A 4 5.76 -11.96 10.27
N VAL A 5 6.55 -12.74 11.00
CA VAL A 5 7.41 -13.78 10.42
C VAL A 5 6.57 -14.83 9.68
N SER A 6 5.46 -15.29 10.29
CA SER A 6 4.55 -16.25 9.65
C SER A 6 3.96 -15.70 8.36
N LYS A 7 3.51 -14.43 8.33
CA LYS A 7 3.00 -13.78 7.12
C LYS A 7 4.04 -13.80 5.99
N THR A 8 5.25 -13.31 6.27
CA THR A 8 6.32 -13.21 5.26
C THR A 8 6.72 -14.59 4.74
N LEU A 9 6.97 -15.56 5.63
CA LEU A 9 7.37 -16.92 5.22
C LEU A 9 6.29 -17.62 4.39
N ASN A 10 5.00 -17.51 4.79
CA ASN A 10 3.92 -18.12 4.00
C ASN A 10 3.75 -17.41 2.65
N TYR A 11 3.85 -16.08 2.62
CA TYR A 11 3.72 -15.31 1.39
C TYR A 11 4.79 -15.70 0.34
N GLU A 12 6.06 -15.85 0.76
CA GLU A 12 7.17 -16.13 -0.16
C GLU A 12 7.38 -17.63 -0.42
N SER A 13 7.19 -18.49 0.59
CA SER A 13 7.59 -19.90 0.49
C SER A 13 6.41 -20.87 0.30
N ASN A 14 5.21 -20.45 0.66
CA ASN A 14 4.00 -21.27 0.58
C ASN A 14 2.75 -20.39 0.39
N PRO A 15 2.69 -19.62 -0.72
CA PRO A 15 1.58 -18.71 -0.95
C PRO A 15 0.24 -19.45 -1.02
N TYR A 16 -0.82 -18.78 -0.56
CA TYR A 16 -2.18 -19.31 -0.67
C TYR A 16 -2.65 -19.24 -2.13
N MET A 17 -2.85 -20.39 -2.74
CA MET A 17 -3.09 -20.53 -4.18
C MET A 17 -4.52 -20.97 -4.54
N ASN A 18 -5.43 -21.11 -3.55
CA ASN A 18 -6.76 -21.67 -3.79
C ASN A 18 -7.73 -20.68 -4.44
N GLU A 19 -7.36 -19.40 -4.52
CA GLU A 19 -8.16 -18.34 -5.12
C GLU A 19 -7.26 -17.42 -5.96
N ASN A 20 -7.87 -16.70 -6.91
CA ASN A 20 -7.16 -15.80 -7.82
C ASN A 20 -6.91 -14.39 -7.22
N TRP A 21 -6.63 -14.32 -5.91
CA TRP A 21 -6.46 -13.06 -5.18
C TRP A 21 -5.24 -12.23 -5.63
N PHE A 22 -4.26 -12.89 -6.25
CA PHE A 22 -3.06 -12.21 -6.75
C PHE A 22 -3.35 -11.28 -7.95
N GLN A 23 -4.42 -11.53 -8.68
CA GLN A 23 -4.86 -10.69 -9.80
C GLN A 23 -5.97 -9.72 -9.40
N ARG A 24 -6.12 -9.48 -8.10
CA ARG A 24 -7.09 -8.52 -7.55
C ARG A 24 -6.38 -7.37 -6.86
N ALA A 25 -6.98 -6.18 -6.94
CA ALA A 25 -6.53 -4.99 -6.22
C ALA A 25 -7.73 -4.20 -5.66
N CYS A 26 -7.48 -3.44 -4.60
CA CYS A 26 -8.45 -2.49 -4.05
C CYS A 26 -7.81 -1.10 -3.97
N LEU A 27 -8.37 -0.15 -4.72
CA LEU A 27 -7.88 1.22 -4.83
C LEU A 27 -8.90 2.19 -4.23
N VAL A 28 -8.48 2.92 -3.21
CA VAL A 28 -9.35 3.83 -2.46
C VAL A 28 -8.83 5.27 -2.56
N GLY A 29 -9.65 6.17 -3.04
CA GLY A 29 -9.33 7.60 -3.17
C GLY A 29 -10.39 8.47 -2.51
N ASP A 30 -10.06 9.15 -1.41
CA ASP A 30 -10.97 10.09 -0.75
C ASP A 30 -10.72 11.53 -1.26
N PRO A 31 -11.60 12.07 -2.12
CA PRO A 31 -11.45 13.41 -2.65
C PRO A 31 -11.90 14.52 -1.70
N THR A 32 -12.50 14.21 -0.55
CA THR A 32 -13.20 15.17 0.32
C THR A 32 -12.32 16.37 0.71
N THR A 33 -11.07 16.12 1.07
CA THR A 33 -10.14 17.18 1.49
C THR A 33 -8.96 17.35 0.54
N SER A 34 -8.45 16.25 -0.04
CA SER A 34 -7.32 16.27 -0.98
C SER A 34 -7.73 16.61 -2.41
N GLY A 35 -9.03 16.66 -2.69
CA GLY A 35 -9.57 16.90 -4.02
C GLY A 35 -9.37 15.72 -4.96
N ILE A 36 -9.73 15.94 -6.22
CA ILE A 36 -9.78 14.91 -7.27
C ILE A 36 -8.44 14.24 -7.57
N SER A 37 -7.31 14.83 -7.14
CA SER A 37 -5.98 14.26 -7.41
C SER A 37 -5.77 12.86 -6.80
N CYS A 38 -6.46 12.55 -5.70
CA CYS A 38 -6.41 11.23 -5.08
C CYS A 38 -7.12 10.17 -5.94
N VAL A 39 -8.21 10.55 -6.58
CA VAL A 39 -8.93 9.70 -7.54
C VAL A 39 -8.09 9.51 -8.80
N ILE A 40 -7.58 10.61 -9.39
CA ILE A 40 -6.73 10.56 -10.60
C ILE A 40 -5.51 9.67 -10.39
N SER A 41 -4.87 9.73 -9.21
CA SER A 41 -3.73 8.85 -8.90
C SER A 41 -4.14 7.37 -8.94
N ASN A 42 -5.29 7.03 -8.35
CA ASN A 42 -5.80 5.66 -8.36
C ASN A 42 -6.23 5.21 -9.76
N GLU A 43 -6.82 6.09 -10.58
CA GLU A 43 -7.15 5.74 -11.97
C GLU A 43 -5.89 5.45 -12.80
N ASN A 44 -4.80 6.22 -12.62
CA ASN A 44 -3.51 5.89 -13.25
C ASN A 44 -2.95 4.54 -12.77
N ILE A 45 -3.10 4.22 -11.47
CA ILE A 45 -2.69 2.92 -10.94
C ILE A 45 -3.57 1.80 -11.52
N ASN A 46 -4.87 2.04 -11.67
CA ASN A 46 -5.80 1.11 -12.28
C ASN A 46 -5.41 0.78 -13.74
N GLU A 47 -5.03 1.79 -14.52
CA GLU A 47 -4.50 1.59 -15.88
C GLU A 47 -3.21 0.73 -15.87
N MET A 48 -2.31 0.93 -14.91
CA MET A 48 -1.10 0.11 -14.77
C MET A 48 -1.43 -1.33 -14.40
N LEU A 49 -2.41 -1.55 -13.52
CA LEU A 49 -2.89 -2.89 -13.14
C LEU A 49 -3.52 -3.62 -14.32
N ASP A 50 -4.31 -2.92 -15.15
CA ASP A 50 -4.88 -3.47 -16.38
C ASP A 50 -3.78 -3.91 -17.37
N ILE A 51 -2.78 -3.07 -17.58
CA ILE A 51 -1.60 -3.40 -18.41
C ILE A 51 -0.86 -4.63 -17.86
N ALA A 52 -0.75 -4.75 -16.53
CA ALA A 52 -0.11 -5.88 -15.86
C ALA A 52 -0.98 -7.16 -15.82
N GLY A 53 -2.22 -7.11 -16.34
CA GLY A 53 -3.10 -8.27 -16.46
C GLY A 53 -3.91 -8.59 -15.22
N PHE A 54 -4.18 -7.61 -14.36
CA PHE A 54 -5.08 -7.78 -13.22
C PHE A 54 -6.53 -7.99 -13.70
N GLU A 55 -7.21 -8.98 -13.15
CA GLU A 55 -8.56 -9.35 -13.59
C GLU A 55 -9.65 -8.57 -12.87
N GLU A 56 -9.40 -8.13 -11.62
CA GLU A 56 -10.41 -7.47 -10.79
C GLU A 56 -9.78 -6.33 -9.98
N VAL A 57 -10.20 -5.11 -10.26
CA VAL A 57 -9.80 -3.92 -9.50
C VAL A 57 -11.04 -3.26 -8.91
N ASN A 58 -11.16 -3.32 -7.59
CA ASN A 58 -12.21 -2.62 -6.86
C ASN A 58 -11.78 -1.17 -6.58
N THR A 59 -12.52 -0.20 -7.12
CA THR A 59 -12.27 1.23 -6.89
C THR A 59 -13.32 1.83 -5.96
N VAL A 60 -12.88 2.58 -4.95
CA VAL A 60 -13.73 3.21 -3.92
C VAL A 60 -13.42 4.69 -3.84
N TYR A 61 -14.35 5.55 -4.31
CA TYR A 61 -14.17 7.01 -4.34
C TYR A 61 -15.25 7.78 -3.58
N GLU A 62 -16.23 7.07 -3.03
CA GLU A 62 -17.32 7.63 -2.23
C GLU A 62 -17.92 6.58 -1.28
N GLY A 63 -18.79 7.02 -0.38
CA GLY A 63 -19.55 6.15 0.51
C GLY A 63 -18.87 5.92 1.86
N SER A 64 -19.07 4.75 2.44
CA SER A 64 -18.53 4.40 3.76
C SER A 64 -17.12 3.79 3.64
N PHE A 65 -16.10 4.62 3.60
CA PHE A 65 -14.71 4.21 3.41
C PHE A 65 -14.26 3.08 4.35
N PRO A 66 -14.45 3.14 5.69
CA PRO A 66 -13.96 2.08 6.56
C PRO A 66 -14.55 0.70 6.24
N SER A 67 -15.86 0.60 6.02
CA SER A 67 -16.50 -0.68 5.70
C SER A 67 -16.11 -1.21 4.34
N GLN A 68 -15.99 -0.33 3.33
CA GLN A 68 -15.60 -0.71 1.98
C GLN A 68 -14.14 -1.17 1.91
N MET A 69 -13.22 -0.51 2.64
CA MET A 69 -11.83 -0.94 2.78
C MET A 69 -11.71 -2.27 3.52
N THR A 70 -12.46 -2.45 4.62
CA THR A 70 -12.50 -3.72 5.36
C THR A 70 -12.98 -4.85 4.45
N SER A 71 -14.04 -4.64 3.66
CA SER A 71 -14.53 -5.61 2.68
C SER A 71 -13.50 -5.88 1.60
N GLY A 72 -12.99 -4.84 0.92
CA GLY A 72 -12.04 -5.00 -0.17
C GLY A 72 -10.74 -5.72 0.23
N ILE A 73 -10.24 -5.50 1.46
CA ILE A 73 -9.10 -6.28 1.98
C ILE A 73 -9.54 -7.72 2.28
N SER A 74 -10.73 -7.92 2.86
CA SER A 74 -11.24 -9.25 3.26
C SER A 74 -11.52 -10.16 2.06
N ASP A 75 -11.88 -9.60 0.91
CA ASP A 75 -12.10 -10.33 -0.34
C ASP A 75 -10.79 -10.92 -0.91
N GLY A 76 -9.64 -10.53 -0.36
CA GLY A 76 -8.31 -10.97 -0.78
C GLY A 76 -7.85 -10.22 -2.02
N VAL A 77 -6.80 -9.43 -1.86
CA VAL A 77 -6.16 -8.63 -2.93
C VAL A 77 -4.64 -8.68 -2.79
N SER A 78 -3.90 -8.58 -3.89
CA SER A 78 -2.44 -8.48 -3.84
C SER A 78 -1.95 -7.06 -3.56
N PHE A 79 -2.73 -6.06 -4.01
CA PHE A 79 -2.46 -4.65 -3.72
C PHE A 79 -3.67 -3.99 -3.10
N PHE A 80 -3.40 -3.24 -2.03
CA PHE A 80 -4.36 -2.31 -1.42
C PHE A 80 -3.76 -0.91 -1.44
N ASN A 81 -4.42 0.06 -2.07
CA ASN A 81 -3.98 1.46 -2.08
C ASN A 81 -5.01 2.38 -1.46
N TYR A 82 -4.54 3.32 -0.66
CA TYR A 82 -5.34 4.43 -0.16
C TYR A 82 -4.67 5.77 -0.42
N ARG A 83 -5.41 6.68 -1.03
CA ARG A 83 -5.04 8.09 -1.19
C ARG A 83 -6.09 9.01 -0.59
N GLY A 84 -5.66 9.96 0.22
CA GLY A 84 -6.51 10.94 0.89
C GLY A 84 -5.69 12.09 1.45
N TYR A 85 -6.20 12.76 2.49
CA TYR A 85 -5.54 13.92 3.10
C TYR A 85 -4.79 13.55 4.38
N TYR A 86 -5.48 13.03 5.38
CA TYR A 86 -4.96 12.72 6.71
C TYR A 86 -5.49 11.38 7.20
N GLY A 87 -4.63 10.55 7.75
CA GLY A 87 -5.01 9.19 8.13
C GLY A 87 -5.61 8.42 6.94
N VAL A 88 -6.58 7.60 7.19
CA VAL A 88 -7.24 6.76 6.18
C VAL A 88 -8.77 6.84 6.31
N SER A 89 -9.34 8.03 6.20
CA SER A 89 -10.80 8.30 6.20
C SER A 89 -11.60 7.52 7.24
N GLY A 90 -11.11 7.55 8.50
CA GLY A 90 -11.75 6.89 9.63
C GLY A 90 -11.42 5.41 9.80
N PHE A 91 -10.70 4.80 8.85
CA PHE A 91 -10.19 3.44 8.98
C PHE A 91 -8.97 3.41 9.90
N GLY A 92 -8.97 2.52 10.86
CA GLY A 92 -7.91 2.39 11.87
C GLY A 92 -7.58 0.94 12.19
N GLY A 93 -6.74 0.72 13.21
CA GLY A 93 -6.30 -0.61 13.60
C GLY A 93 -7.42 -1.56 14.00
N GLY A 94 -8.52 -1.04 14.53
CA GLY A 94 -9.73 -1.82 14.77
C GLY A 94 -10.31 -2.41 13.48
N ASP A 95 -10.35 -1.62 12.41
CA ASP A 95 -10.85 -2.07 11.11
C ASP A 95 -9.88 -3.05 10.44
N VAL A 96 -8.55 -2.81 10.56
CA VAL A 96 -7.54 -3.78 10.13
C VAL A 96 -7.73 -5.13 10.82
N ASN A 97 -8.00 -5.13 12.13
CA ASN A 97 -8.27 -6.35 12.89
C ASN A 97 -9.63 -6.99 12.58
N ASN A 98 -10.55 -6.27 11.95
CA ASN A 98 -11.82 -6.80 11.47
C ASN A 98 -11.74 -7.41 10.08
N THR A 99 -10.62 -7.28 9.34
CA THR A 99 -10.42 -7.96 8.07
C THR A 99 -10.39 -9.48 8.25
N SER A 100 -10.73 -10.23 7.21
CA SER A 100 -10.80 -11.70 7.23
C SER A 100 -10.06 -12.36 6.06
N ASN A 101 -9.06 -11.68 5.53
CA ASN A 101 -8.32 -12.10 4.34
C ASN A 101 -7.38 -13.32 4.54
N GLY A 102 -7.12 -13.75 5.77
CA GLY A 102 -6.23 -14.90 6.00
C GLY A 102 -4.85 -14.66 5.39
N PHE A 103 -4.36 -15.63 4.64
CA PHE A 103 -3.06 -15.55 3.94
C PHE A 103 -3.12 -14.82 2.59
N MET A 104 -4.27 -14.31 2.16
CA MET A 104 -4.39 -13.39 1.02
C MET A 104 -3.98 -11.97 1.44
N LEU A 105 -2.69 -11.76 1.64
CA LEU A 105 -2.12 -10.59 2.31
C LEU A 105 -1.59 -9.56 1.30
N PRO A 106 -2.22 -8.41 1.12
CA PRO A 106 -1.73 -7.38 0.20
C PRO A 106 -0.39 -6.78 0.60
N VAL A 107 0.32 -6.23 -0.37
CA VAL A 107 1.20 -5.10 -0.14
C VAL A 107 0.32 -3.86 -0.10
N ALA A 108 0.27 -3.19 1.05
CA ALA A 108 -0.58 -2.04 1.27
C ALA A 108 0.19 -0.72 1.14
N THR A 109 -0.38 0.25 0.43
CA THR A 109 0.12 1.62 0.35
C THR A 109 -0.91 2.57 0.95
N VAL A 110 -0.55 3.22 2.04
CA VAL A 110 -1.40 4.19 2.75
C VAL A 110 -0.63 5.51 2.93
N ILE A 111 -0.14 6.04 1.80
CA ILE A 111 0.79 7.17 1.77
C ILE A 111 0.03 8.48 2.00
N THR A 112 -0.38 8.71 3.25
CA THR A 112 -1.01 9.95 3.74
C THR A 112 -0.39 10.39 5.06
N CYS A 113 -0.70 11.63 5.50
CA CYS A 113 -0.15 12.17 6.74
C CYS A 113 -0.34 11.24 7.94
N GLY A 114 0.74 10.91 8.62
CA GLY A 114 0.75 10.24 9.92
C GLY A 114 0.54 8.72 9.91
N THR A 115 0.27 8.11 8.78
CA THR A 115 -0.04 6.67 8.71
C THR A 115 1.11 5.75 9.12
N GLY A 116 2.37 6.20 8.92
CA GLY A 116 3.59 5.50 9.30
C GLY A 116 4.36 6.19 10.43
N SER A 117 3.71 6.94 11.32
CA SER A 117 4.35 7.66 12.43
C SER A 117 4.68 6.73 13.61
N TYR A 118 5.67 5.87 13.44
CA TYR A 118 6.07 4.84 14.41
C TYR A 118 6.90 5.36 15.60
N ALA A 119 7.27 6.64 15.61
CA ALA A 119 8.08 7.21 16.69
C ALA A 119 7.29 7.48 17.98
N SER A 120 5.96 7.49 17.92
CA SER A 120 5.09 7.76 19.06
C SER A 120 3.83 6.91 18.99
N GLY A 121 3.86 5.80 19.71
CA GLY A 121 2.78 4.81 19.70
C GLY A 121 2.85 3.85 18.50
N GLU A 122 1.79 3.10 18.29
CA GLU A 122 1.64 2.18 17.17
C GLU A 122 1.07 2.92 15.95
N SER A 123 1.75 2.85 14.83
CA SER A 123 1.29 3.44 13.57
C SER A 123 0.32 2.51 12.85
N LEU A 124 -0.53 3.06 11.96
CA LEU A 124 -1.44 2.24 11.16
C LEU A 124 -0.68 1.22 10.29
N THR A 125 0.49 1.59 9.77
CA THR A 125 1.34 0.66 9.00
C THR A 125 1.84 -0.51 9.84
N GLU A 126 2.13 -0.30 11.12
CA GLU A 126 2.48 -1.39 12.05
C GLU A 126 1.26 -2.28 12.34
N GLU A 127 0.09 -1.67 12.54
CA GLU A 127 -1.16 -2.41 12.77
C GLU A 127 -1.47 -3.33 11.59
N PHE A 128 -1.30 -2.87 10.35
CA PHE A 128 -1.46 -3.69 9.15
C PHE A 128 -0.59 -4.95 9.14
N ILE A 129 0.69 -4.84 9.46
CA ILE A 129 1.60 -5.99 9.43
C ILE A 129 1.47 -6.89 10.68
N ARG A 130 0.94 -6.37 11.79
CA ARG A 130 0.80 -7.09 13.07
C ARG A 130 -0.55 -7.78 13.24
N ALA A 131 -1.57 -7.38 12.48
CA ALA A 131 -2.94 -7.85 12.63
C ALA A 131 -3.07 -9.38 12.50
N GLY A 132 -3.99 -9.95 13.29
CA GLY A 132 -4.26 -11.38 13.32
C GLY A 132 -3.27 -12.19 14.17
N THR A 133 -3.17 -13.46 13.83
CA THR A 133 -2.27 -14.44 14.48
C THR A 133 -1.41 -15.15 13.43
N SER A 134 -0.44 -15.97 13.88
CA SER A 134 0.38 -16.75 12.94
C SER A 134 -0.41 -17.80 12.13
N SER A 135 -1.54 -18.26 12.65
CA SER A 135 -2.42 -19.24 11.98
C SER A 135 -3.65 -18.62 11.31
N ASN A 136 -4.00 -17.40 11.68
CA ASN A 136 -5.10 -16.64 11.08
C ASN A 136 -4.66 -15.17 10.93
N PRO A 137 -3.75 -14.88 9.99
CA PRO A 137 -3.26 -13.55 9.76
C PRO A 137 -4.35 -12.66 9.16
N LYS A 138 -4.15 -11.34 9.28
CA LYS A 138 -5.06 -10.29 8.80
C LYS A 138 -4.25 -9.11 8.30
N GLY A 139 -4.89 -8.14 7.65
CA GLY A 139 -4.25 -6.93 7.18
C GLY A 139 -3.31 -7.17 6.00
N SER A 140 -2.01 -6.88 6.12
CA SER A 140 -1.06 -6.95 5.00
C SER A 140 0.23 -7.70 5.36
N VAL A 141 1.00 -8.11 4.34
CA VAL A 141 2.35 -8.67 4.47
C VAL A 141 3.39 -7.56 4.59
N ALA A 142 3.16 -6.44 3.92
CA ALA A 142 3.97 -5.22 3.98
C ALA A 142 3.05 -4.00 3.87
N CYS A 143 3.45 -2.88 4.49
CA CYS A 143 2.67 -1.65 4.43
C CYS A 143 3.58 -0.43 4.30
N ILE A 144 3.25 0.47 3.36
CA ILE A 144 3.98 1.71 3.13
C ILE A 144 3.13 2.88 3.61
N GLY A 145 3.71 3.73 4.44
CA GLY A 145 3.05 4.93 4.95
C GLY A 145 4.01 6.07 5.21
N THR A 146 3.50 7.18 5.72
CA THR A 146 4.26 8.41 5.90
C THR A 146 4.48 8.73 7.38
N ALA A 147 5.74 8.91 7.77
CA ALA A 147 6.18 9.05 9.18
C ALA A 147 5.93 10.43 9.80
N THR A 148 5.17 11.33 9.15
CA THR A 148 4.94 12.69 9.64
C THR A 148 3.56 13.22 9.27
N LEU A 149 3.13 14.28 9.95
CA LEU A 149 1.90 15.02 9.64
C LEU A 149 2.12 16.14 8.60
N GLY A 150 3.35 16.56 8.37
CA GLY A 150 3.70 17.71 7.51
C GLY A 150 3.85 17.36 6.03
N THR A 151 3.12 16.38 5.51
CA THR A 151 3.24 15.93 4.12
C THR A 151 2.40 16.76 3.16
N HIS A 152 2.61 16.56 1.87
CA HIS A 152 1.87 17.23 0.81
C HIS A 152 1.38 16.22 -0.22
N THR A 153 0.09 16.27 -0.55
CA THR A 153 -0.60 15.33 -1.45
C THR A 153 0.13 15.16 -2.79
N MET A 154 0.62 16.26 -3.37
CA MET A 154 1.32 16.25 -4.65
C MET A 154 2.56 15.34 -4.65
N PHE A 155 3.42 15.45 -3.62
CA PHE A 155 4.61 14.61 -3.52
C PHE A 155 4.27 13.17 -3.16
N ASN A 156 3.27 12.98 -2.29
CA ASN A 156 2.80 11.65 -1.92
C ASN A 156 2.20 10.90 -3.14
N ASN A 157 1.45 11.60 -4.01
CA ASN A 157 0.93 11.00 -5.24
C ASN A 157 2.04 10.52 -6.17
N ILE A 158 3.16 11.27 -6.27
CA ILE A 158 4.31 10.88 -7.10
C ILE A 158 4.97 9.61 -6.55
N VAL A 159 5.18 9.52 -5.23
CA VAL A 159 5.78 8.33 -4.61
C VAL A 159 4.87 7.12 -4.79
N ASP A 160 3.58 7.31 -4.57
CA ASP A 160 2.56 6.27 -4.69
C ASP A 160 2.46 5.71 -6.11
N MET A 161 2.16 6.57 -7.10
CA MET A 161 2.13 6.14 -8.51
C MET A 161 3.47 5.58 -8.99
N GLY A 162 4.59 6.14 -8.50
CA GLY A 162 5.92 5.66 -8.83
C GLY A 162 6.23 4.29 -8.24
N PHE A 163 5.68 3.95 -7.06
CA PHE A 163 5.75 2.61 -6.50
C PHE A 163 5.08 1.60 -7.43
N TYR A 164 3.85 1.86 -7.84
CA TYR A 164 3.10 0.98 -8.76
C TYR A 164 3.75 0.90 -10.14
N TYR A 165 4.22 2.02 -10.68
CA TYR A 165 4.94 2.02 -11.95
C TYR A 165 6.21 1.16 -11.87
N GLY A 166 6.98 1.29 -10.79
CA GLY A 166 8.15 0.44 -10.55
C GLY A 166 7.80 -1.04 -10.48
N ALA A 167 6.74 -1.38 -9.74
CA ALA A 167 6.32 -2.76 -9.55
C ALA A 167 5.70 -3.41 -10.80
N LEU A 168 4.83 -2.67 -11.52
CA LEU A 168 3.96 -3.23 -12.55
C LEU A 168 4.47 -3.01 -13.98
N ILE A 169 5.28 -1.98 -14.20
CA ILE A 169 5.75 -1.58 -15.54
C ILE A 169 7.25 -1.79 -15.71
N GLU A 170 8.02 -1.54 -14.66
CA GLU A 170 9.49 -1.73 -14.67
C GLU A 170 9.90 -3.09 -14.09
N ASP A 171 8.96 -3.96 -13.79
CA ASP A 171 9.17 -5.33 -13.28
C ASP A 171 10.07 -5.38 -12.03
N ILE A 172 9.96 -4.39 -11.14
CA ILE A 172 10.69 -4.39 -9.88
C ILE A 172 9.94 -5.24 -8.86
N GLU A 173 10.35 -6.48 -8.73
CA GLU A 173 9.66 -7.49 -7.93
C GLU A 173 9.67 -7.22 -6.43
N SER A 174 10.68 -6.53 -5.89
CA SER A 174 10.79 -6.33 -4.44
C SER A 174 10.07 -5.08 -3.95
N ALA A 175 9.36 -5.18 -2.84
CA ALA A 175 8.61 -4.07 -2.23
C ALA A 175 9.51 -2.85 -1.90
N GLY A 176 10.71 -3.10 -1.40
CA GLY A 176 11.68 -2.04 -1.12
C GLY A 176 12.25 -1.39 -2.39
N GLY A 177 12.48 -2.20 -3.44
CA GLY A 177 12.94 -1.72 -4.74
C GLY A 177 11.89 -0.82 -5.41
N ALA A 178 10.63 -1.26 -5.45
CA ALA A 178 9.53 -0.48 -6.00
C ALA A 178 9.31 0.83 -5.21
N LEU A 179 9.40 0.79 -3.86
CA LEU A 179 9.34 2.03 -3.06
C LEU A 179 10.53 2.96 -3.36
N MET A 180 11.72 2.41 -3.54
CA MET A 180 12.88 3.22 -3.93
C MET A 180 12.67 3.88 -5.30
N TYR A 181 12.10 3.16 -6.26
CA TYR A 181 11.74 3.73 -7.56
C TYR A 181 10.73 4.88 -7.40
N GLY A 182 9.67 4.69 -6.61
CA GLY A 182 8.71 5.77 -6.29
C GLY A 182 9.37 7.00 -5.70
N LYS A 183 10.34 6.83 -4.77
CA LYS A 183 11.12 7.94 -4.21
C LYS A 183 12.01 8.62 -5.26
N MET A 184 12.60 7.86 -6.17
CA MET A 184 13.41 8.43 -7.26
C MET A 184 12.57 9.27 -8.22
N MET A 185 11.28 8.94 -8.40
CA MET A 185 10.36 9.73 -9.22
C MET A 185 10.15 11.16 -8.71
N LEU A 186 10.35 11.42 -7.40
CA LEU A 186 10.38 12.79 -6.89
C LEU A 186 11.51 13.61 -7.53
N TYR A 187 12.71 13.07 -7.61
CA TYR A 187 13.85 13.74 -8.22
C TYR A 187 13.72 13.89 -9.73
N LYS A 188 13.08 12.91 -10.38
CA LYS A 188 12.80 12.98 -11.82
C LYS A 188 11.79 14.09 -12.15
N ASN A 189 10.76 14.26 -11.32
CA ASN A 189 9.74 15.29 -11.52
C ASN A 189 10.16 16.68 -11.01
N TYR A 190 11.03 16.74 -10.00
CA TYR A 190 11.53 17.96 -9.40
C TYR A 190 13.06 17.99 -9.38
N PRO A 191 13.75 18.05 -10.55
CA PRO A 191 15.21 17.95 -10.62
C PRO A 191 15.95 19.09 -9.91
N SER A 192 15.31 20.25 -9.79
CA SER A 192 15.89 21.38 -9.02
C SER A 192 15.81 21.19 -7.50
N ASN A 193 15.04 20.19 -7.04
CA ASN A 193 14.82 19.88 -5.63
C ASN A 193 14.64 21.12 -4.74
N PRO A 194 13.67 22.01 -5.03
CA PRO A 194 13.51 23.26 -4.31
C PRO A 194 13.30 23.00 -2.82
N ASN A 195 13.96 23.79 -1.97
CA ASN A 195 13.90 23.64 -0.52
C ASN A 195 14.22 22.22 0.02
N ASN A 196 14.95 21.44 -0.75
CA ASN A 196 15.30 20.05 -0.42
C ASN A 196 14.07 19.11 -0.21
N TRP A 197 12.94 19.42 -0.82
CA TRP A 197 11.70 18.69 -0.59
C TRP A 197 11.75 17.24 -1.08
N CYS A 198 12.40 16.97 -2.23
CA CYS A 198 12.51 15.58 -2.70
C CYS A 198 13.21 14.70 -1.68
N HIS A 199 14.29 15.18 -1.06
CA HIS A 199 14.99 14.45 -0.01
C HIS A 199 14.09 14.24 1.22
N ILE A 200 13.43 15.30 1.69
CA ILE A 200 12.55 15.27 2.86
C ILE A 200 11.40 14.28 2.66
N PHE A 201 10.67 14.38 1.55
CA PHE A 201 9.55 13.47 1.27
C PHE A 201 10.00 12.04 1.01
N SER A 202 11.18 11.83 0.40
CA SER A 202 11.76 10.50 0.28
C SER A 202 12.04 9.85 1.64
N ALA A 203 12.53 10.62 2.60
CA ALA A 203 12.83 10.14 3.95
C ALA A 203 11.55 9.81 4.76
N TRP A 204 10.45 10.50 4.51
CA TRP A 204 9.21 10.32 5.26
C TRP A 204 8.38 9.10 4.84
N ASN A 205 8.54 8.60 3.62
CA ASN A 205 7.83 7.40 3.16
C ASN A 205 8.61 6.15 3.57
N ASN A 206 8.00 5.33 4.42
CA ASN A 206 8.63 4.16 5.02
C ASN A 206 7.84 2.89 4.75
N LEU A 207 8.56 1.80 4.55
CA LEU A 207 8.04 0.44 4.43
C LEU A 207 8.12 -0.24 5.80
N MET A 208 6.99 -0.72 6.29
CA MET A 208 6.91 -1.70 7.37
C MET A 208 6.76 -3.08 6.75
N GLY A 209 7.73 -3.96 7.02
CA GLY A 209 7.83 -5.29 6.43
C GLY A 209 9.23 -5.60 5.91
N GLN A 210 9.34 -6.66 5.15
CA GLN A 210 10.59 -7.10 4.51
C GLN A 210 10.84 -6.31 3.22
N ALA A 211 11.97 -5.60 3.13
CA ALA A 211 12.28 -4.81 1.93
C ALA A 211 12.54 -5.66 0.68
N SER A 212 13.06 -6.88 0.85
CA SER A 212 13.27 -7.84 -0.23
C SER A 212 12.05 -8.71 -0.53
N LEU A 213 10.89 -8.45 0.12
CA LEU A 213 9.65 -9.18 -0.14
C LEU A 213 9.33 -9.14 -1.65
N GLN A 214 9.24 -10.31 -2.25
CA GLN A 214 8.85 -10.46 -3.66
C GLN A 214 7.34 -10.20 -3.77
N MET A 215 6.96 -9.17 -4.51
CA MET A 215 5.56 -8.78 -4.70
C MET A 215 4.96 -9.45 -5.92
N GLY A 216 3.72 -9.87 -5.77
CA GLY A 216 2.98 -10.43 -6.88
C GLY A 216 3.42 -11.83 -7.29
N PRO A 217 2.85 -12.32 -8.38
CA PRO A 217 2.96 -13.70 -8.80
C PRO A 217 4.23 -13.96 -9.59
N SER A 218 5.40 -13.94 -8.98
CA SER A 218 6.44 -14.82 -9.46
C SER A 218 6.06 -16.23 -9.02
N TYR A 219 5.00 -16.76 -9.65
CA TYR A 219 4.65 -18.15 -9.45
C TYR A 219 5.81 -19.00 -9.97
N PRO A 220 6.27 -20.03 -9.24
CA PRO A 220 7.09 -21.04 -9.86
C PRO A 220 6.28 -21.64 -11.02
N GLU A 221 6.84 -21.56 -12.22
CA GLU A 221 6.36 -22.24 -13.41
C GLU A 221 6.24 -23.74 -13.18
#